data_72e4886fe18711ff233c1de5b158cfc0
#
_entry.id   72e4886fe18711ff233c1de5b158cfc0
#
_cell.length_a   1.000
_cell.length_b   1.000
_cell.length_c   1.000
_cell.angle_alpha   90.00
_cell.angle_beta   90.00
_cell.angle_gamma   90.00
#
_symmetry.space_group_name_H-M   'P 1'
#
loop_
_entity.id
_entity.type
_entity.pdbx_description
1 polymer ?
#
loop_
_entity_poly.entity_id
_entity_poly.type
_entity_poly.pdbx_seq_one_letter_code
_entity_poly.pdbx_strand_id
1 'polypeptide(L)'
;SGMDAEDDDFDVDAELEKPAFSKLGDLWTLGRHKVICGDSTKSETYAALMGGKQANLILTDPPYGIDYDKGVAGKIKNDKFDSDEGFYTFLHDAFSAMATYLATDGAAYVFHADSKGLTFRRAFEDAGFKLSGCCIWAKNTFTLGRSDYQWCHEPCLYGWKKSGKHNWFGDRKQSTIWNFDKPSRSEKHPTMKPVPLLAVPMKNSTQTNGVVLDPFGGSGSTLICAEQLGREAFLIELDEKFVDVIIHRYIEAVGSADGVFVERDSKSIPYAKVIADV
;
A
#
# COMPACT_ATOMS: atom_id res chain seq x y z
N SER A 1 20.45 -15.72 -3.64
CA SER A 1 21.22 -14.47 -3.45
C SER A 1 20.19 -13.33 -3.38
N GLY A 2 19.96 -12.82 -2.19
CA GLY A 2 18.96 -11.79 -2.00
C GLY A 2 19.52 -10.44 -2.44
N MET A 3 18.91 -9.81 -3.44
CA MET A 3 19.00 -8.37 -3.56
C MET A 3 18.30 -7.79 -2.34
N ASP A 4 18.99 -6.98 -1.57
CA ASP A 4 18.38 -6.19 -0.51
C ASP A 4 17.61 -5.06 -1.19
N ALA A 5 16.36 -4.87 -0.79
CA ALA A 5 15.55 -3.77 -1.30
C ALA A 5 15.96 -2.48 -0.61
N GLU A 6 16.06 -1.39 -1.37
CA GLU A 6 16.58 -0.10 -0.90
C GLU A 6 15.55 1.02 -1.14
N ASP A 7 15.58 2.02 -0.25
CA ASP A 7 14.81 3.24 -0.45
C ASP A 7 15.34 4.03 -1.66
N ASP A 8 14.42 4.67 -2.38
CA ASP A 8 14.75 5.60 -3.46
C ASP A 8 14.81 7.05 -2.96
N ASP A 9 15.29 7.94 -3.83
CA ASP A 9 15.44 9.36 -3.56
C ASP A 9 14.30 10.22 -4.15
N PHE A 10 13.16 9.60 -4.55
CA PHE A 10 12.06 10.30 -5.21
C PHE A 10 11.47 11.40 -4.33
N ASP A 11 11.31 12.61 -4.87
CA ASP A 11 10.73 13.76 -4.17
C ASP A 11 9.21 13.81 -4.35
N VAL A 12 8.50 13.16 -3.41
CA VAL A 12 7.04 13.10 -3.39
C VAL A 12 6.43 14.50 -3.23
N ASP A 13 7.01 15.37 -2.40
CA ASP A 13 6.49 16.73 -2.16
C ASP A 13 6.50 17.58 -3.43
N ALA A 14 7.62 17.59 -4.14
CA ALA A 14 7.73 18.31 -5.39
C ALA A 14 6.74 17.79 -6.44
N GLU A 15 6.47 16.49 -6.44
CA GLU A 15 5.51 15.89 -7.37
C GLU A 15 4.07 16.30 -7.06
N LEU A 16 3.68 16.36 -5.78
CA LEU A 16 2.33 16.74 -5.35
C LEU A 16 1.99 18.22 -5.64
N GLU A 17 2.98 19.06 -5.89
CA GLU A 17 2.77 20.46 -6.30
C GLU A 17 2.32 20.60 -7.77
N LYS A 18 2.55 19.58 -8.60
CA LYS A 18 2.18 19.58 -10.02
C LYS A 18 0.67 19.34 -10.20
N PRO A 19 0.09 19.84 -11.32
CA PRO A 19 -1.28 19.47 -11.66
C PRO A 19 -1.41 17.99 -11.96
N ALA A 20 -2.54 17.39 -11.57
CA ALA A 20 -2.79 15.98 -11.80
C ALA A 20 -3.14 15.71 -13.26
N PHE A 21 -2.60 14.61 -13.82
CA PHE A 21 -2.94 14.10 -15.14
C PHE A 21 -3.77 12.80 -15.08
N SER A 22 -3.68 12.05 -13.98
CA SER A 22 -4.56 10.91 -13.73
C SER A 22 -5.97 11.36 -13.34
N LYS A 23 -6.95 10.51 -13.61
CA LYS A 23 -8.37 10.74 -13.33
C LYS A 23 -8.96 9.55 -12.63
N LEU A 24 -10.02 9.79 -11.86
CA LEU A 24 -10.79 8.70 -11.27
C LEU A 24 -11.26 7.71 -12.35
N GLY A 25 -11.05 6.43 -12.11
CA GLY A 25 -11.35 5.35 -13.05
C GLY A 25 -10.20 4.95 -13.98
N ASP A 26 -9.12 5.73 -14.05
CA ASP A 26 -7.94 5.37 -14.84
C ASP A 26 -7.30 4.08 -14.32
N LEU A 27 -7.07 3.14 -15.24
CA LEU A 27 -6.28 1.95 -14.99
C LEU A 27 -4.93 2.08 -15.70
N TRP A 28 -3.89 2.34 -14.92
CA TRP A 28 -2.53 2.46 -15.41
C TRP A 28 -1.81 1.10 -15.41
N THR A 29 -1.11 0.81 -16.49
CA THR A 29 -0.11 -0.25 -16.58
C THR A 29 1.28 0.37 -16.51
N LEU A 30 2.10 -0.14 -15.60
CA LEU A 30 3.48 0.29 -15.35
C LEU A 30 4.39 -0.94 -15.48
N GLY A 31 4.77 -1.29 -16.72
CA GLY A 31 5.48 -2.53 -16.99
C GLY A 31 4.65 -3.76 -16.57
N ARG A 32 5.13 -4.47 -15.55
CA ARG A 32 4.40 -5.63 -14.95
C ARG A 32 3.35 -5.24 -13.91
N HIS A 33 3.38 -3.99 -13.44
CA HIS A 33 2.52 -3.50 -12.36
C HIS A 33 1.26 -2.83 -12.90
N LYS A 34 0.26 -2.68 -12.02
CA LYS A 34 -0.96 -1.94 -12.31
C LYS A 34 -1.34 -1.03 -11.15
N VAL A 35 -1.89 0.13 -11.47
CA VAL A 35 -2.46 1.08 -10.52
C VAL A 35 -3.79 1.56 -11.04
N ILE A 36 -4.84 1.46 -10.24
CA ILE A 36 -6.15 2.04 -10.55
C ILE A 36 -6.42 3.24 -9.65
N CYS A 37 -6.87 4.34 -10.25
CA CYS A 37 -7.41 5.48 -9.51
C CYS A 37 -8.85 5.18 -9.11
N GLY A 38 -9.07 4.77 -7.84
CA GLY A 38 -10.39 4.29 -7.44
C GLY A 38 -10.56 4.09 -5.94
N ASP A 39 -11.77 3.69 -5.57
CA ASP A 39 -12.20 3.46 -4.21
C ASP A 39 -11.98 2.00 -3.81
N SER A 40 -11.16 1.76 -2.79
CA SER A 40 -10.82 0.44 -2.25
C SER A 40 -11.94 -0.24 -1.46
N THR A 41 -13.06 0.43 -1.23
CA THR A 41 -14.27 -0.19 -0.63
C THR A 41 -15.22 -0.79 -1.68
N LYS A 42 -14.92 -0.60 -2.98
CA LYS A 42 -15.77 -0.99 -4.10
C LYS A 42 -15.23 -2.22 -4.82
N SER A 43 -16.03 -3.28 -4.86
CA SER A 43 -15.63 -4.55 -5.50
C SER A 43 -15.30 -4.40 -6.99
N GLU A 44 -16.01 -3.51 -7.70
CA GLU A 44 -15.76 -3.20 -9.10
C GLU A 44 -14.36 -2.61 -9.35
N THR A 45 -13.81 -1.86 -8.40
CA THR A 45 -12.44 -1.34 -8.49
C THR A 45 -11.42 -2.48 -8.51
N TYR A 46 -11.60 -3.46 -7.63
CA TYR A 46 -10.73 -4.65 -7.61
C TYR A 46 -10.90 -5.50 -8.87
N ALA A 47 -12.14 -5.69 -9.34
CA ALA A 47 -12.40 -6.45 -10.55
C ALA A 47 -11.67 -5.87 -11.76
N ALA A 48 -11.72 -4.55 -11.93
CA ALA A 48 -11.02 -3.84 -12.99
C ALA A 48 -9.49 -3.95 -12.84
N LEU A 49 -8.97 -3.75 -11.63
CA LEU A 49 -7.53 -3.82 -11.35
C LEU A 49 -6.97 -5.22 -11.59
N MET A 50 -7.62 -6.23 -11.02
CA MET A 50 -7.09 -7.60 -10.96
C MET A 50 -7.21 -8.36 -12.29
N GLY A 51 -8.19 -8.01 -13.15
CA GLY A 51 -8.34 -8.64 -14.46
C GLY A 51 -8.46 -10.17 -14.41
N GLY A 52 -9.13 -10.71 -13.40
CA GLY A 52 -9.28 -12.14 -13.17
C GLY A 52 -8.14 -12.81 -12.40
N LYS A 53 -7.06 -12.09 -12.07
CA LYS A 53 -5.98 -12.61 -11.21
C LYS A 53 -6.39 -12.57 -9.73
N GLN A 54 -5.73 -13.40 -8.93
CA GLN A 54 -5.76 -13.34 -7.47
C GLN A 54 -4.41 -12.95 -6.92
N ALA A 55 -4.39 -12.23 -5.80
CA ALA A 55 -3.16 -11.85 -5.12
C ALA A 55 -2.60 -13.01 -4.30
N ASN A 56 -1.28 -13.15 -4.28
CA ASN A 56 -0.57 -14.04 -3.36
C ASN A 56 -0.35 -13.39 -1.99
N LEU A 57 -0.30 -12.06 -1.98
CA LEU A 57 -0.05 -11.26 -0.79
C LEU A 57 -0.90 -9.99 -0.83
N ILE A 58 -1.52 -9.66 0.30
CA ILE A 58 -1.99 -8.32 0.61
C ILE A 58 -0.96 -7.67 1.53
N LEU A 59 -0.46 -6.50 1.14
CA LEU A 59 0.48 -5.70 1.92
C LEU A 59 0.05 -4.25 1.80
N THR A 60 -0.52 -3.70 2.87
CA THR A 60 -1.21 -2.43 2.78
C THR A 60 -1.15 -1.61 4.07
N ASP A 61 -1.32 -0.30 3.91
CA ASP A 61 -1.29 0.70 4.97
C ASP A 61 -2.51 1.63 4.82
N PRO A 62 -3.69 1.22 5.31
CA PRO A 62 -4.91 2.01 5.20
C PRO A 62 -4.82 3.32 5.99
N PRO A 63 -5.71 4.31 5.72
CA PRO A 63 -5.87 5.47 6.58
C PRO A 63 -6.13 5.04 8.03
N TYR A 64 -5.53 5.78 8.99
CA TYR A 64 -5.60 5.39 10.41
C TYR A 64 -6.81 5.97 11.14
N GLY A 65 -7.60 6.83 10.50
CA GLY A 65 -8.78 7.46 11.08
C GLY A 65 -8.46 8.43 12.24
N ILE A 66 -7.26 9.00 12.24
CA ILE A 66 -6.77 9.88 13.31
C ILE A 66 -6.68 11.36 12.91
N ASP A 67 -7.29 11.72 11.78
CA ASP A 67 -7.33 13.09 11.23
C ASP A 67 -5.94 13.76 11.29
N TYR A 68 -5.04 13.31 10.43
CA TYR A 68 -3.71 13.93 10.28
C TYR A 68 -3.85 15.33 9.66
N ASP A 69 -4.26 16.31 10.49
CA ASP A 69 -4.28 17.72 10.13
C ASP A 69 -2.89 18.33 10.39
N LYS A 70 -1.95 18.09 9.46
CA LYS A 70 -0.65 18.77 9.50
C LYS A 70 -0.27 19.31 8.13
N GLY A 71 -0.61 20.59 7.97
CA GLY A 71 0.10 21.59 7.18
C GLY A 71 0.49 21.23 5.75
N VAL A 72 -0.04 21.99 4.79
CA VAL A 72 0.42 22.27 3.41
C VAL A 72 0.52 21.12 2.42
N ALA A 73 0.75 19.88 2.81
CA ALA A 73 0.77 18.74 1.92
C ALA A 73 -0.48 17.87 2.15
N GLY A 74 -1.49 18.06 1.32
CA GLY A 74 -2.61 17.17 1.05
C GLY A 74 -3.23 16.42 2.23
N LYS A 75 -4.47 16.79 2.59
CA LYS A 75 -5.32 15.93 3.42
C LYS A 75 -5.38 14.55 2.77
N ILE A 76 -5.06 13.50 3.54
CA ILE A 76 -5.32 12.13 3.11
C ILE A 76 -6.83 12.02 2.87
N LYS A 77 -7.25 11.76 1.64
CA LYS A 77 -8.66 11.52 1.33
C LYS A 77 -9.12 10.32 2.17
N ASN A 78 -10.23 10.47 2.90
CA ASN A 78 -10.83 9.44 3.77
C ASN A 78 -10.11 9.17 5.11
N ASP A 79 -9.28 10.06 5.66
CA ASP A 79 -8.75 9.89 7.02
C ASP A 79 -9.69 10.48 8.12
N LYS A 80 -10.75 11.19 7.71
CA LYS A 80 -11.73 11.75 8.64
C LYS A 80 -13.03 10.97 8.59
N PHE A 81 -13.38 10.37 9.74
CA PHE A 81 -14.63 9.64 9.93
C PHE A 81 -15.46 10.30 11.02
N ASP A 82 -16.76 10.35 10.81
CA ASP A 82 -17.70 11.00 11.75
C ASP A 82 -17.88 10.19 13.05
N SER A 83 -17.47 8.92 13.06
CA SER A 83 -17.56 8.03 14.23
C SER A 83 -16.62 6.84 14.10
N ASP A 84 -16.33 6.18 15.24
CA ASP A 84 -15.58 4.91 15.28
C ASP A 84 -16.30 3.80 14.51
N GLU A 85 -17.62 3.78 14.50
CA GLU A 85 -18.40 2.79 13.73
C GLU A 85 -18.34 3.08 12.22
N GLY A 86 -18.31 4.34 11.80
CA GLY A 86 -18.07 4.73 10.40
C GLY A 86 -16.68 4.29 9.93
N PHE A 87 -15.69 4.45 10.78
CA PHE A 87 -14.34 3.96 10.49
C PHE A 87 -14.27 2.44 10.40
N TYR A 88 -14.90 1.74 11.34
CA TYR A 88 -15.03 0.28 11.27
C TYR A 88 -15.68 -0.18 9.97
N THR A 89 -16.80 0.43 9.56
CA THR A 89 -17.51 0.08 8.33
C THR A 89 -16.60 0.26 7.11
N PHE A 90 -15.88 1.37 7.02
CA PHE A 90 -14.90 1.62 5.96
C PHE A 90 -13.85 0.51 5.90
N LEU A 91 -13.23 0.17 7.02
CA LEU A 91 -12.23 -0.89 7.08
C LEU A 91 -12.81 -2.26 6.73
N HIS A 92 -13.98 -2.57 7.26
CA HIS A 92 -14.65 -3.85 7.00
C HIS A 92 -14.98 -4.01 5.50
N ASP A 93 -15.47 -2.97 4.85
CA ASP A 93 -15.79 -3.00 3.42
C ASP A 93 -14.52 -3.18 2.57
N ALA A 94 -13.46 -2.44 2.87
CA ALA A 94 -12.18 -2.58 2.18
C ALA A 94 -11.57 -3.97 2.43
N PHE A 95 -11.56 -4.45 3.65
CA PHE A 95 -10.98 -5.75 4.01
C PHE A 95 -11.78 -6.93 3.42
N SER A 96 -13.10 -6.81 3.37
CA SER A 96 -13.96 -7.81 2.72
C SER A 96 -13.72 -7.86 1.20
N ALA A 97 -13.58 -6.70 0.56
CA ALA A 97 -13.29 -6.63 -0.87
C ALA A 97 -11.90 -7.26 -1.17
N MET A 98 -10.86 -6.86 -0.44
CA MET A 98 -9.51 -7.42 -0.68
C MET A 98 -9.42 -8.92 -0.35
N ALA A 99 -10.17 -9.42 0.63
CA ALA A 99 -10.24 -10.85 0.94
C ALA A 99 -10.76 -11.69 -0.23
N THR A 100 -11.71 -11.14 -0.99
CA THR A 100 -12.26 -11.79 -2.18
C THR A 100 -11.20 -12.03 -3.24
N TYR A 101 -10.21 -11.12 -3.37
CA TYR A 101 -9.16 -11.19 -4.37
C TYR A 101 -7.84 -11.79 -3.87
N LEU A 102 -7.77 -12.20 -2.61
CA LEU A 102 -6.65 -12.97 -2.07
C LEU A 102 -6.81 -14.44 -2.44
N ALA A 103 -5.74 -15.05 -2.95
CA ALA A 103 -5.68 -16.49 -3.18
C ALA A 103 -5.90 -17.27 -1.86
N THR A 104 -6.41 -18.50 -1.95
CA THR A 104 -6.71 -19.33 -0.78
C THR A 104 -5.48 -19.71 0.05
N ASP A 105 -4.29 -19.58 -0.52
CA ASP A 105 -2.99 -19.83 0.10
C ASP A 105 -2.17 -18.55 0.31
N GLY A 106 -2.78 -17.39 0.08
CA GLY A 106 -2.17 -16.09 0.25
C GLY A 106 -2.17 -15.59 1.70
N ALA A 107 -1.32 -14.62 1.98
CA ALA A 107 -1.20 -13.95 3.28
C ALA A 107 -1.58 -12.47 3.20
N ALA A 108 -1.91 -11.89 4.35
CA ALA A 108 -2.26 -10.48 4.47
C ALA A 108 -1.50 -9.81 5.61
N TYR A 109 -0.95 -8.64 5.32
CA TYR A 109 -0.27 -7.75 6.25
C TYR A 109 -0.91 -6.36 6.18
N VAL A 110 -1.37 -5.86 7.34
CA VAL A 110 -2.07 -4.58 7.42
C VAL A 110 -1.45 -3.72 8.51
N PHE A 111 -0.75 -2.66 8.11
CA PHE A 111 -0.23 -1.65 9.03
C PHE A 111 -1.37 -0.81 9.62
N HIS A 112 -1.21 -0.36 10.84
CA HIS A 112 -2.19 0.50 11.50
C HIS A 112 -1.56 1.32 12.62
N ALA A 113 -2.28 2.35 13.10
CA ALA A 113 -1.92 3.01 14.34
C ALA A 113 -2.36 2.15 15.53
N ASP A 114 -1.50 2.02 16.54
CA ASP A 114 -1.80 1.24 17.76
C ASP A 114 -3.08 1.71 18.45
N SER A 115 -3.30 3.03 18.49
CA SER A 115 -4.51 3.65 19.09
C SER A 115 -5.83 3.19 18.44
N LYS A 116 -5.79 2.66 17.22
CA LYS A 116 -6.95 2.11 16.49
C LYS A 116 -6.91 0.59 16.38
N GLY A 117 -6.02 -0.06 17.12
CA GLY A 117 -5.77 -1.50 17.03
C GLY A 117 -7.02 -2.36 17.24
N LEU A 118 -7.92 -1.98 18.15
CA LEU A 118 -9.17 -2.69 18.38
C LEU A 118 -10.06 -2.71 17.13
N THR A 119 -10.26 -1.55 16.50
CA THR A 119 -11.08 -1.41 15.29
C THR A 119 -10.48 -2.16 14.11
N PHE A 120 -9.16 -2.07 13.90
CA PHE A 120 -8.47 -2.82 12.86
C PHE A 120 -8.57 -4.34 13.04
N ARG A 121 -8.34 -4.84 14.25
CA ARG A 121 -8.45 -6.28 14.56
C ARG A 121 -9.87 -6.80 14.35
N ARG A 122 -10.89 -6.08 14.85
CA ARG A 122 -12.30 -6.42 14.67
C ARG A 122 -12.64 -6.47 13.17
N ALA A 123 -12.34 -5.43 12.41
CA ALA A 123 -12.64 -5.39 10.97
C ALA A 123 -11.91 -6.50 10.20
N PHE A 124 -10.66 -6.79 10.55
CA PHE A 124 -9.86 -7.84 9.91
C PHE A 124 -10.48 -9.24 10.14
N GLU A 125 -10.86 -9.56 11.36
CA GLU A 125 -11.47 -10.86 11.68
C GLU A 125 -12.89 -10.99 11.14
N ASP A 126 -13.70 -9.91 11.18
CA ASP A 126 -15.07 -9.89 10.67
C ASP A 126 -15.09 -9.97 9.13
N ALA A 127 -14.07 -9.47 8.44
CA ALA A 127 -13.90 -9.64 6.99
C ALA A 127 -13.48 -11.06 6.57
N GLY A 128 -13.30 -11.98 7.51
CA GLY A 128 -13.00 -13.38 7.23
C GLY A 128 -11.53 -13.75 7.28
N PHE A 129 -10.66 -12.88 7.80
CA PHE A 129 -9.27 -13.21 8.06
C PHE A 129 -9.08 -13.86 9.43
N LYS A 130 -8.14 -14.81 9.50
CA LYS A 130 -7.58 -15.31 10.74
C LYS A 130 -6.41 -14.43 11.13
N LEU A 131 -6.51 -13.76 12.28
CA LEU A 131 -5.37 -13.05 12.86
C LEU A 131 -4.39 -14.07 13.46
N SER A 132 -3.20 -14.15 12.88
CA SER A 132 -2.14 -15.07 13.32
C SER A 132 -1.11 -14.38 14.20
N GLY A 133 -0.81 -13.14 13.95
CA GLY A 133 0.16 -12.38 14.72
C GLY A 133 0.09 -10.88 14.46
N CYS A 134 0.85 -10.15 15.26
CA CYS A 134 1.04 -8.71 15.07
C CYS A 134 2.54 -8.45 15.06
N CYS A 135 3.05 -8.01 13.90
CA CYS A 135 4.43 -7.59 13.75
C CYS A 135 4.53 -6.11 14.12
N ILE A 136 5.69 -5.69 14.60
CA ILE A 136 5.93 -4.32 15.06
C ILE A 136 7.08 -3.73 14.28
N TRP A 137 6.79 -2.70 13.49
CA TRP A 137 7.87 -1.86 12.98
C TRP A 137 8.38 -0.97 14.11
N ALA A 138 9.57 -1.27 14.61
CA ALA A 138 10.27 -0.48 15.60
C ALA A 138 11.16 0.55 14.90
N LYS A 139 10.91 1.83 15.17
CA LYS A 139 11.61 2.96 14.55
C LYS A 139 12.82 3.36 15.39
N ASN A 140 13.83 3.91 14.74
CA ASN A 140 15.01 4.47 15.42
C ASN A 140 14.74 5.81 16.11
N THR A 141 13.66 6.51 15.71
CA THR A 141 13.25 7.81 16.26
C THR A 141 11.78 7.80 16.63
N PHE A 142 11.43 8.48 17.70
CA PHE A 142 10.05 8.68 18.08
C PHE A 142 9.48 9.97 17.49
N THR A 143 8.15 10.05 17.43
CA THR A 143 7.43 11.29 17.08
C THR A 143 7.08 12.00 18.37
N LEU A 144 7.62 13.22 18.57
CA LEU A 144 7.30 14.03 19.74
C LEU A 144 5.81 14.43 19.70
N GLY A 145 5.10 14.13 20.77
CA GLY A 145 3.68 14.44 20.96
C GLY A 145 3.36 14.84 22.39
N ARG A 146 2.08 14.94 22.72
CA ARG A 146 1.60 15.32 24.04
C ARG A 146 1.40 14.14 24.99
N SER A 147 1.64 12.91 24.52
CA SER A 147 1.53 11.70 25.33
C SER A 147 2.70 11.55 26.28
N ASP A 148 2.52 10.87 27.41
CA ASP A 148 3.59 10.56 28.37
C ASP A 148 4.68 9.71 27.72
N TYR A 149 4.28 8.67 26.97
CA TYR A 149 5.16 7.86 26.16
C TYR A 149 5.10 8.28 24.70
N GLN A 150 6.25 8.50 24.08
CA GLN A 150 6.35 8.90 22.69
C GLN A 150 6.27 7.69 21.77
N TRP A 151 5.46 7.79 20.71
CA TRP A 151 5.27 6.71 19.74
C TRP A 151 6.54 6.45 18.93
N CYS A 152 7.06 5.23 19.01
CA CYS A 152 8.29 4.78 18.33
C CYS A 152 8.05 3.51 17.51
N HIS A 153 6.80 3.12 17.29
CA HIS A 153 6.47 1.90 16.57
C HIS A 153 5.15 2.01 15.82
N GLU A 154 4.98 1.14 14.83
CA GLU A 154 3.71 0.89 14.16
C GLU A 154 3.45 -0.61 14.09
N PRO A 155 2.25 -1.08 14.53
CA PRO A 155 1.86 -2.46 14.41
C PRO A 155 1.45 -2.82 12.98
N CYS A 156 1.63 -4.09 12.63
CA CYS A 156 1.22 -4.68 11.37
C CYS A 156 0.52 -6.02 11.65
N LEU A 157 -0.77 -6.10 11.38
CA LEU A 157 -1.51 -7.36 11.51
C LEU A 157 -1.02 -8.35 10.47
N TYR A 158 -0.83 -9.59 10.87
CA TYR A 158 -0.47 -10.69 9.99
C TYR A 158 -1.48 -11.81 10.09
N GLY A 159 -1.94 -12.29 8.94
CA GLY A 159 -2.87 -13.40 8.88
C GLY A 159 -3.16 -13.87 7.48
N TRP A 160 -4.23 -14.64 7.33
CA TRP A 160 -4.71 -15.20 6.06
C TRP A 160 -6.20 -15.51 6.17
N LYS A 161 -6.85 -15.95 5.10
CA LYS A 161 -8.28 -16.27 5.13
C LYS A 161 -8.57 -17.43 6.08
N LYS A 162 -9.64 -17.33 6.91
CA LYS A 162 -10.08 -18.40 7.82
C LYS A 162 -10.34 -19.72 7.08
N SER A 163 -10.82 -19.64 5.85
CA SER A 163 -11.11 -20.81 4.99
C SER A 163 -9.90 -21.32 4.22
N GLY A 164 -8.74 -20.69 4.36
CA GLY A 164 -7.56 -20.96 3.55
C GLY A 164 -6.37 -21.50 4.35
N LYS A 165 -5.27 -21.57 3.65
CA LYS A 165 -3.92 -21.83 4.14
C LYS A 165 -3.08 -20.58 3.92
N HIS A 166 -1.80 -20.65 4.23
CA HIS A 166 -0.84 -19.60 3.83
C HIS A 166 0.46 -20.26 3.38
N ASN A 167 1.15 -19.59 2.46
CA ASN A 167 2.50 -19.94 2.09
C ASN A 167 3.50 -19.18 2.97
N TRP A 168 4.56 -19.87 3.36
CA TRP A 168 5.69 -19.28 4.10
C TRP A 168 6.99 -19.69 3.44
N PHE A 169 7.75 -18.70 2.95
CA PHE A 169 9.02 -18.89 2.24
C PHE A 169 10.22 -18.41 3.07
N GLY A 170 9.95 -17.80 4.21
CA GLY A 170 10.97 -17.40 5.17
C GLY A 170 11.48 -18.56 6.01
N ASP A 171 12.53 -18.31 6.79
CA ASP A 171 13.03 -19.25 7.79
C ASP A 171 12.22 -19.17 9.10
N ARG A 172 12.60 -19.99 10.09
CA ARG A 172 11.98 -19.99 11.41
C ARG A 172 12.65 -19.07 12.43
N LYS A 173 13.57 -18.20 11.98
CA LYS A 173 14.26 -17.21 12.81
C LYS A 173 13.64 -15.83 12.71
N GLN A 174 12.58 -15.67 11.91
CA GLN A 174 11.87 -14.41 11.74
C GLN A 174 11.20 -14.02 13.07
N SER A 175 11.33 -12.74 13.40
CA SER A 175 10.76 -12.14 14.62
C SER A 175 9.57 -11.25 14.29
N THR A 176 8.71 -11.06 15.27
CA THR A 176 7.63 -10.06 15.19
C THR A 176 8.14 -8.62 15.35
N ILE A 177 9.39 -8.40 15.71
CA ILE A 177 9.99 -7.07 15.83
C ILE A 177 10.83 -6.80 14.58
N TRP A 178 10.46 -5.75 13.85
CA TRP A 178 11.12 -5.30 12.64
C TRP A 178 11.81 -3.96 12.89
N ASN A 179 13.12 -3.99 13.02
CA ASN A 179 13.93 -2.79 13.27
C ASN A 179 14.34 -2.18 11.94
N PHE A 180 13.69 -1.10 11.56
CA PHE A 180 14.01 -0.32 10.36
C PHE A 180 13.94 1.16 10.66
N ASP A 181 14.93 1.89 10.19
CA ASP A 181 14.97 3.33 10.34
C ASP A 181 13.84 3.99 9.55
N LYS A 182 13.32 5.07 10.09
CA LYS A 182 12.40 5.91 9.34
C LYS A 182 13.19 6.60 8.21
N PRO A 183 12.68 6.62 6.96
CA PRO A 183 13.37 7.28 5.87
C PRO A 183 13.66 8.75 6.21
N SER A 184 14.89 9.20 5.97
CA SER A 184 15.34 10.56 6.34
C SER A 184 14.53 11.68 5.68
N ARG A 185 13.95 11.42 4.51
CA ARG A 185 13.08 12.35 3.78
C ARG A 185 11.60 12.28 4.18
N SER A 186 11.22 11.35 5.06
CA SER A 186 9.83 11.19 5.50
C SER A 186 9.41 12.18 6.60
N GLU A 187 10.24 13.18 6.95
CA GLU A 187 9.80 14.24 7.86
C GLU A 187 8.60 15.02 7.31
N LYS A 188 8.53 15.14 5.98
CA LYS A 188 7.41 15.79 5.27
C LYS A 188 6.23 14.84 4.99
N HIS A 189 6.49 13.54 4.80
CA HIS A 189 5.48 12.49 4.61
C HIS A 189 5.61 11.40 5.68
N PRO A 190 5.03 11.60 6.87
CA PRO A 190 5.18 10.70 8.01
C PRO A 190 4.57 9.30 7.78
N THR A 191 3.77 9.12 6.73
CA THR A 191 3.07 7.87 6.41
C THR A 191 3.85 6.97 5.44
N MET A 192 4.98 7.42 4.86
CA MET A 192 5.75 6.62 3.93
C MET A 192 6.51 5.49 4.65
N LYS A 193 6.29 4.26 4.18
CA LYS A 193 6.99 3.07 4.71
C LYS A 193 8.34 2.88 4.00
N PRO A 194 9.41 2.50 4.74
CA PRO A 194 10.68 2.14 4.13
C PRO A 194 10.52 0.94 3.19
N VAL A 195 11.16 1.00 2.02
CA VAL A 195 11.15 -0.13 1.07
C VAL A 195 11.78 -1.39 1.70
N PRO A 196 12.89 -1.32 2.46
CA PRO A 196 13.45 -2.49 3.15
C PRO A 196 12.49 -3.14 4.15
N LEU A 197 11.65 -2.35 4.83
CA LEU A 197 10.63 -2.87 5.74
C LEU A 197 9.60 -3.72 4.98
N LEU A 198 9.11 -3.23 3.84
CA LEU A 198 8.11 -3.92 3.01
C LEU A 198 8.68 -5.19 2.36
N ALA A 199 9.99 -5.26 2.17
CA ALA A 199 10.68 -6.43 1.64
C ALA A 199 10.57 -7.65 2.56
N VAL A 200 10.45 -7.46 3.88
CA VAL A 200 10.33 -8.56 4.84
C VAL A 200 9.07 -9.42 4.58
N PRO A 201 7.85 -8.88 4.65
CA PRO A 201 6.65 -9.65 4.36
C PRO A 201 6.61 -10.13 2.91
N MET A 202 7.12 -9.34 1.97
CA MET A 202 7.09 -9.68 0.55
C MET A 202 7.96 -10.92 0.25
N LYS A 203 9.18 -11.00 0.79
CA LYS A 203 10.05 -12.17 0.67
C LYS A 203 9.52 -13.38 1.43
N ASN A 204 8.94 -13.18 2.62
CA ASN A 204 8.46 -14.27 3.47
C ASN A 204 7.18 -14.93 2.93
N SER A 205 6.33 -14.18 2.23
CA SER A 205 4.99 -14.64 1.82
C SER A 205 4.76 -14.72 0.33
N THR A 206 5.74 -14.34 -0.51
CA THR A 206 5.67 -14.49 -1.98
C THR A 206 6.97 -15.01 -2.56
N GLN A 207 6.88 -15.50 -3.79
CA GLN A 207 8.02 -15.80 -4.65
C GLN A 207 8.09 -14.81 -5.82
N THR A 208 9.16 -14.89 -6.61
CA THR A 208 9.30 -14.13 -7.86
C THR A 208 8.05 -14.32 -8.75
N ASN A 209 7.60 -13.24 -9.39
CA ASN A 209 6.36 -13.14 -10.17
C ASN A 209 5.07 -13.30 -9.33
N GLY A 210 5.15 -13.36 -8.00
CA GLY A 210 3.97 -13.32 -7.15
C GLY A 210 3.26 -11.96 -7.22
N VAL A 211 1.94 -11.99 -7.12
CA VAL A 211 1.09 -10.78 -7.17
C VAL A 211 0.90 -10.24 -5.77
N VAL A 212 1.27 -8.97 -5.59
CA VAL A 212 1.10 -8.20 -4.35
C VAL A 212 0.00 -7.17 -4.56
N LEU A 213 -1.04 -7.24 -3.75
CA LEU A 213 -2.15 -6.29 -3.76
C LEU A 213 -2.00 -5.28 -2.62
N ASP A 214 -1.98 -4.00 -2.96
CA ASP A 214 -2.01 -2.89 -2.01
C ASP A 214 -3.20 -1.96 -2.32
N PRO A 215 -4.33 -2.13 -1.62
CA PRO A 215 -5.53 -1.32 -1.85
C PRO A 215 -5.43 0.14 -1.42
N PHE A 216 -4.34 0.52 -0.78
CA PHE A 216 -4.05 1.88 -0.32
C PHE A 216 -2.63 2.29 -0.72
N GLY A 217 -2.42 2.44 -2.03
CA GLY A 217 -1.11 2.56 -2.66
C GLY A 217 -0.24 3.73 -2.18
N GLY A 218 -0.87 4.84 -1.78
CA GLY A 218 -0.17 6.03 -1.29
C GLY A 218 0.90 6.51 -2.27
N SER A 219 2.13 6.64 -1.80
CA SER A 219 3.28 7.04 -2.63
C SER A 219 3.91 5.91 -3.44
N GLY A 220 3.41 4.67 -3.34
CA GLY A 220 3.86 3.54 -4.15
C GLY A 220 5.07 2.77 -3.64
N SER A 221 5.42 2.86 -2.36
CA SER A 221 6.56 2.11 -1.81
C SER A 221 6.43 0.60 -2.00
N THR A 222 5.19 0.06 -1.93
CA THR A 222 4.91 -1.36 -2.22
C THR A 222 5.28 -1.72 -3.66
N LEU A 223 4.96 -0.85 -4.63
CA LEU A 223 5.30 -1.07 -6.04
C LEU A 223 6.82 -1.04 -6.27
N ILE A 224 7.51 -0.07 -5.69
CA ILE A 224 8.98 0.03 -5.79
C ILE A 224 9.64 -1.22 -5.20
N CYS A 225 9.18 -1.67 -4.03
CA CYS A 225 9.65 -2.91 -3.42
C CYS A 225 9.40 -4.13 -4.34
N ALA A 226 8.20 -4.24 -4.92
CA ALA A 226 7.85 -5.32 -5.83
C ALA A 226 8.72 -5.31 -7.09
N GLU A 227 9.00 -4.13 -7.67
CA GLU A 227 9.88 -4.02 -8.84
C GLU A 227 11.30 -4.52 -8.51
N GLN A 228 11.87 -4.07 -7.41
CA GLN A 228 13.22 -4.48 -6.98
C GLN A 228 13.31 -5.99 -6.71
N LEU A 229 12.24 -6.58 -6.19
CA LEU A 229 12.21 -8.00 -5.82
C LEU A 229 11.63 -8.93 -6.91
N GLY A 230 11.26 -8.39 -8.08
CA GLY A 230 10.71 -9.18 -9.19
C GLY A 230 9.29 -9.72 -8.94
N ARG A 231 8.46 -8.97 -8.19
CA ARG A 231 7.03 -9.25 -7.98
C ARG A 231 6.18 -8.32 -8.84
N GLU A 232 4.89 -8.66 -9.00
CA GLU A 232 3.90 -7.80 -9.63
C GLU A 232 3.10 -7.06 -8.54
N ALA A 233 3.11 -5.73 -8.55
CA ALA A 233 2.30 -4.93 -7.62
C ALA A 233 1.04 -4.43 -8.32
N PHE A 234 -0.10 -4.63 -7.66
CA PHE A 234 -1.41 -4.14 -8.10
C PHE A 234 -1.95 -3.23 -7.00
N LEU A 235 -2.06 -1.93 -7.30
CA LEU A 235 -2.38 -0.89 -6.34
C LEU A 235 -3.72 -0.23 -6.64
N ILE A 236 -4.43 0.13 -5.58
CA ILE A 236 -5.55 1.07 -5.63
C ILE A 236 -5.13 2.33 -4.91
N GLU A 237 -5.34 3.48 -5.51
CA GLU A 237 -5.14 4.78 -4.88
C GLU A 237 -6.29 5.71 -5.28
N LEU A 238 -6.91 6.36 -4.31
CA LEU A 238 -8.06 7.24 -4.54
C LEU A 238 -7.66 8.63 -5.02
N ASP A 239 -6.49 9.11 -4.59
CA ASP A 239 -6.01 10.44 -4.91
C ASP A 239 -5.26 10.44 -6.24
N GLU A 240 -5.78 11.19 -7.21
CA GLU A 240 -5.21 11.32 -8.56
C GLU A 240 -3.75 11.79 -8.53
N LYS A 241 -3.40 12.70 -7.62
CA LYS A 241 -2.03 13.19 -7.47
C LYS A 241 -1.08 12.11 -6.95
N PHE A 242 -1.54 11.27 -6.01
CA PHE A 242 -0.74 10.14 -5.55
C PHE A 242 -0.62 9.05 -6.61
N VAL A 243 -1.62 8.86 -7.47
CA VAL A 243 -1.48 7.99 -8.66
C VAL A 243 -0.35 8.51 -9.55
N ASP A 244 -0.29 9.81 -9.81
CA ASP A 244 0.79 10.44 -10.58
C ASP A 244 2.16 10.28 -9.90
N VAL A 245 2.22 10.40 -8.57
CA VAL A 245 3.44 10.09 -7.78
C VAL A 245 3.91 8.67 -8.04
N ILE A 246 3.01 7.69 -7.98
CA ILE A 246 3.35 6.27 -8.21
C ILE A 246 3.91 6.08 -9.63
N ILE A 247 3.29 6.69 -10.63
CA ILE A 247 3.70 6.58 -12.03
C ILE A 247 5.09 7.18 -12.23
N HIS A 248 5.33 8.39 -11.77
CA HIS A 248 6.61 9.08 -11.94
C HIS A 248 7.72 8.41 -11.13
N ARG A 249 7.42 7.96 -9.92
CA ARG A 249 8.37 7.21 -9.09
C ARG A 249 8.80 5.89 -9.76
N TYR A 250 7.85 5.18 -10.39
CA TYR A 250 8.16 3.99 -11.18
C TYR A 250 9.06 4.32 -12.38
N ILE A 251 8.69 5.35 -13.18
CA ILE A 251 9.47 5.77 -14.35
C ILE A 251 10.89 6.15 -13.96
N GLU A 252 11.06 6.89 -12.86
CA GLU A 252 12.39 7.24 -12.34
C GLU A 252 13.18 5.99 -11.93
N ALA A 253 12.56 5.07 -11.21
CA ALA A 253 13.20 3.84 -10.73
C ALA A 253 13.68 2.93 -11.87
N VAL A 254 12.91 2.82 -12.96
CA VAL A 254 13.29 1.98 -14.12
C VAL A 254 14.02 2.73 -15.22
N GLY A 255 14.03 4.07 -15.17
CA GLY A 255 14.72 4.92 -16.15
C GLY A 255 14.03 5.05 -17.51
N SER A 256 12.77 4.59 -17.65
CA SER A 256 12.02 4.64 -18.91
C SER A 256 10.52 4.71 -18.65
N ALA A 257 9.80 5.38 -19.54
CA ALA A 257 8.34 5.35 -19.63
C ALA A 257 7.81 4.28 -20.62
N ASP A 258 8.69 3.43 -21.15
CA ASP A 258 8.28 2.34 -22.01
C ASP A 258 7.40 1.35 -21.25
N GLY A 259 6.28 0.91 -21.86
CA GLY A 259 5.32 0.05 -21.20
C GLY A 259 4.45 0.75 -20.16
N VAL A 260 4.44 2.10 -20.13
CA VAL A 260 3.54 2.91 -19.30
C VAL A 260 2.41 3.45 -20.15
N PHE A 261 1.19 3.04 -19.84
CA PHE A 261 -0.02 3.51 -20.54
C PHE A 261 -1.24 3.42 -19.61
N VAL A 262 -2.28 4.16 -19.95
CA VAL A 262 -3.55 4.17 -19.23
C VAL A 262 -4.67 3.62 -20.09
N GLU A 263 -5.54 2.84 -19.49
CA GLU A 263 -6.88 2.54 -20.01
C GLU A 263 -7.86 3.57 -19.43
N ARG A 264 -8.37 4.42 -20.30
CA ARG A 264 -9.33 5.50 -20.01
C ARG A 264 -10.42 5.50 -21.05
N ASP A 265 -11.69 5.44 -20.62
CA ASP A 265 -12.86 5.43 -21.53
C ASP A 265 -12.73 4.36 -22.64
N SER A 266 -12.33 3.14 -22.26
CA SER A 266 -12.10 2.01 -23.16
C SER A 266 -11.02 2.24 -24.25
N LYS A 267 -10.12 3.20 -24.02
CA LYS A 267 -8.99 3.50 -24.90
C LYS A 267 -7.68 3.30 -24.16
N SER A 268 -6.71 2.69 -24.82
CA SER A 268 -5.34 2.59 -24.34
C SER A 268 -4.54 3.81 -24.84
N ILE A 269 -4.01 4.61 -23.91
CA ILE A 269 -3.31 5.86 -24.19
C ILE A 269 -1.91 5.78 -23.60
N PRO A 270 -0.83 5.89 -24.40
CA PRO A 270 0.53 5.94 -23.90
C PRO A 270 0.76 7.14 -22.97
N TYR A 271 1.61 6.97 -21.96
CA TYR A 271 1.96 8.01 -21.00
C TYR A 271 2.40 9.31 -21.68
N ALA A 272 3.30 9.22 -22.68
CA ALA A 272 3.80 10.39 -23.40
C ALA A 272 2.68 11.25 -24.03
N LYS A 273 1.58 10.62 -24.46
CA LYS A 273 0.43 11.32 -25.03
C LYS A 273 -0.42 11.97 -23.93
N VAL A 274 -0.56 11.31 -22.78
CA VAL A 274 -1.33 11.86 -21.65
C VAL A 274 -0.70 13.15 -21.15
N ILE A 275 0.62 13.17 -20.94
CA ILE A 275 1.31 14.35 -20.42
C ILE A 275 1.49 15.47 -21.44
N ALA A 276 1.40 15.19 -22.75
CA ALA A 276 1.43 16.22 -23.79
C ALA A 276 0.15 17.09 -23.79
N ASP A 277 -0.93 16.61 -23.18
CA ASP A 277 -2.22 17.29 -23.10
C ASP A 277 -2.42 18.06 -21.76
N VAL A 278 -1.42 18.07 -20.86
CA VAL A 278 -1.41 18.77 -19.55
C VAL A 278 -0.53 20.01 -19.61
#